data_90cc490fcbcba19b93dc4d367b3dcb01
#
_entry.id   90cc490fcbcba19b93dc4d367b3dcb01
#
_cell.length_a   1.000
_cell.length_b   1.000
_cell.length_c   1.000
_cell.angle_alpha   90.00
_cell.angle_beta   90.00
_cell.angle_gamma   90.00
#
_symmetry.space_group_name_H-M   'P 1'
#
loop_
_entity.id
_entity.type
_entity.pdbx_description
1 polymer ?
#
loop_
_entity_poly.entity_id
_entity_poly.type
_entity_poly.pdbx_seq_one_letter_code
_entity_poly.pdbx_strand_id
1 'polypeptide(L)'
;MENGVMMQYFEWNLPNDGNLWKQLKEDASHLHEIGVTTVWIPPAYKADEQQDEGYATYDLYDLGEFDQKGTVRTKYGTKEELKEMIDELHKNHISVYLDVVLNHKAGGDFTEKFIVVEVDPNDRTQVLGKPFEIQGWTGYSFHGRKDKYSDFKWHWYHFSGTGFDDAKKRSGIFQIQGEGKAWSEGVDNENGNYDFLLCNDIDLDHPEVVTELNRWGKWVSKELNLDGMRLDAIKHMKDKFIAQFLDAVRSEKGDKFYAVGEYWNGDLNTLDAYIKSVGHKVNLFDVPLHYNLFQASQEGKNYDLQNILKNTLVEHHCDLTVTFVDNHDSQSGSSLESQIEDWFKPLAYGLILLMKDGYPCLFYGDYYGVKGENSPHTQIINILLDARRKYAYGDQIEYFDHPSAIGFIRTGDEEHVGSGLVFLMSNDEVGSKKMDLGEEHKGEIWHEITGNIQQEITLDEKGSGEFSVNTRNIAVWIKKN
;
A
#
# COMPACT_ATOMS: atom_id res chain seq x y z
N MET A 1 13.93 -12.13 8.59
CA MET A 1 13.75 -10.74 8.07
C MET A 1 14.03 -9.80 9.22
N GLU A 2 14.83 -8.76 9.02
CA GLU A 2 14.91 -7.69 10.02
C GLU A 2 13.48 -7.13 10.28
N ASN A 3 13.22 -6.61 11.50
CA ASN A 3 11.95 -6.01 11.88
C ASN A 3 11.67 -4.70 11.11
N GLY A 4 11.63 -4.78 9.77
CA GLY A 4 11.41 -3.63 8.91
C GLY A 4 10.02 -3.02 9.05
N VAL A 5 9.93 -1.73 8.72
CA VAL A 5 8.67 -0.97 8.63
C VAL A 5 8.67 -0.21 7.31
N MET A 6 7.63 -0.40 6.51
CA MET A 6 7.33 0.46 5.36
C MET A 6 6.57 1.69 5.83
N MET A 7 6.81 2.83 5.22
CA MET A 7 5.96 4.01 5.39
C MET A 7 5.47 4.50 4.04
N GLN A 8 4.15 4.57 3.87
CA GLN A 8 3.53 5.35 2.80
C GLN A 8 3.72 6.83 3.11
N TYR A 9 4.65 7.51 2.39
CA TYR A 9 5.02 8.90 2.70
C TYR A 9 4.20 9.92 1.90
N PHE A 10 2.90 9.75 1.86
CA PHE A 10 1.95 10.71 1.29
C PHE A 10 0.52 10.43 1.78
N GLU A 11 -0.32 11.45 1.68
CA GLU A 11 -1.78 11.38 1.84
C GLU A 11 -2.45 12.12 0.67
N TRP A 12 -3.76 11.93 0.49
CA TRP A 12 -4.47 12.41 -0.71
C TRP A 12 -4.43 13.94 -0.87
N ASN A 13 -4.52 14.68 0.23
CA ASN A 13 -4.68 16.13 0.21
C ASN A 13 -3.36 16.90 0.37
N LEU A 14 -2.21 16.30 0.08
CA LEU A 14 -0.94 17.02 0.12
C LEU A 14 -0.98 18.26 -0.80
N PRO A 15 -0.32 19.38 -0.41
CA PRO A 15 -0.34 20.61 -1.19
C PRO A 15 0.37 20.47 -2.54
N ASN A 16 -0.14 21.17 -3.55
CA ASN A 16 0.52 21.26 -4.87
C ASN A 16 1.61 22.36 -4.86
N ASP A 17 2.58 22.24 -3.99
CA ASP A 17 3.65 23.24 -3.82
C ASP A 17 5.01 22.78 -4.37
N GLY A 18 5.15 21.53 -4.80
CA GLY A 18 6.38 20.96 -5.33
C GLY A 18 7.45 20.69 -4.28
N ASN A 19 7.06 20.51 -3.00
CA ASN A 19 8.01 20.41 -1.91
C ASN A 19 8.13 19.01 -1.29
N LEU A 20 7.30 18.03 -1.68
CA LEU A 20 7.32 16.71 -1.04
C LEU A 20 8.70 16.04 -1.11
N TRP A 21 9.39 16.12 -2.25
CA TRP A 21 10.73 15.51 -2.38
C TRP A 21 11.75 16.16 -1.46
N LYS A 22 11.69 17.49 -1.28
CA LYS A 22 12.56 18.22 -0.34
C LYS A 22 12.25 17.86 1.10
N GLN A 23 10.98 17.85 1.44
CA GLN A 23 10.52 17.48 2.79
C GLN A 23 10.97 16.05 3.14
N LEU A 24 10.74 15.07 2.27
CA LEU A 24 11.17 13.70 2.50
C LEU A 24 12.70 13.56 2.58
N LYS A 25 13.44 14.31 1.76
CA LYS A 25 14.91 14.38 1.84
C LYS A 25 15.38 14.88 3.22
N GLU A 26 14.78 15.96 3.72
CA GLU A 26 15.10 16.53 5.04
C GLU A 26 14.70 15.59 6.18
N ASP A 27 13.67 14.79 5.99
CA ASP A 27 13.12 13.88 6.99
C ASP A 27 13.82 12.51 7.05
N ALA A 28 14.71 12.21 6.10
CA ALA A 28 15.35 10.90 5.97
C ALA A 28 16.04 10.41 7.25
N SER A 29 16.77 11.29 7.94
CA SER A 29 17.45 10.96 9.22
C SER A 29 16.44 10.61 10.31
N HIS A 30 15.36 11.40 10.44
CA HIS A 30 14.30 11.16 11.41
C HIS A 30 13.61 9.81 11.17
N LEU A 31 13.26 9.51 9.90
CA LEU A 31 12.64 8.24 9.53
C LEU A 31 13.52 7.04 9.91
N HIS A 32 14.83 7.13 9.66
CA HIS A 32 15.78 6.11 10.09
C HIS A 32 15.81 5.98 11.62
N GLU A 33 15.88 7.09 12.35
CA GLU A 33 15.93 7.10 13.82
C GLU A 33 14.71 6.45 14.46
N ILE A 34 13.52 6.63 13.89
CA ILE A 34 12.28 5.99 14.38
C ILE A 34 12.10 4.55 13.90
N GLY A 35 12.99 4.03 13.02
CA GLY A 35 13.00 2.63 12.59
C GLY A 35 12.24 2.34 11.29
N VAL A 36 11.90 3.36 10.50
CA VAL A 36 11.41 3.17 9.13
C VAL A 36 12.57 2.65 8.26
N THR A 37 12.35 1.54 7.56
CA THR A 37 13.34 0.90 6.71
C THR A 37 13.05 1.05 5.23
N THR A 38 11.82 1.43 4.90
CA THR A 38 11.37 1.60 3.51
C THR A 38 10.35 2.70 3.42
N VAL A 39 10.44 3.50 2.36
CA VAL A 39 9.44 4.50 2.02
C VAL A 39 8.77 4.13 0.70
N TRP A 40 7.44 4.08 0.69
CA TRP A 40 6.62 4.05 -0.50
C TRP A 40 6.25 5.50 -0.86
N ILE A 41 6.76 5.97 -2.02
CA ILE A 41 6.50 7.31 -2.55
C ILE A 41 5.34 7.30 -3.56
N PRO A 42 4.59 8.41 -3.69
CA PRO A 42 3.50 8.50 -4.66
C PRO A 42 4.01 8.40 -6.11
N PRO A 43 3.10 8.25 -7.11
CA PRO A 43 3.48 8.26 -8.52
C PRO A 43 4.30 9.51 -8.85
N ALA A 44 5.54 9.31 -9.34
CA ALA A 44 6.51 10.40 -9.53
C ALA A 44 6.56 10.94 -10.96
N TYR A 45 5.75 10.39 -11.87
CA TYR A 45 5.71 10.79 -13.27
C TYR A 45 4.56 11.76 -13.56
N LYS A 46 4.59 12.35 -14.77
CA LYS A 46 3.66 13.40 -15.17
C LYS A 46 2.24 12.90 -15.28
N ALA A 47 1.34 13.53 -14.51
CA ALA A 47 -0.10 13.40 -14.64
C ALA A 47 -0.69 14.35 -15.69
N ASP A 48 -1.97 14.29 -15.94
CA ASP A 48 -2.69 15.15 -16.88
C ASP A 48 -2.79 16.61 -16.42
N GLU A 49 -2.73 16.84 -15.10
CA GLU A 49 -2.68 18.16 -14.47
C GLU A 49 -1.59 18.20 -13.39
N GLN A 50 -1.02 19.40 -13.13
CA GLN A 50 0.05 19.58 -12.13
C GLN A 50 -0.41 19.21 -10.70
N GLN A 51 -1.67 19.43 -10.39
CA GLN A 51 -2.23 19.23 -9.04
C GLN A 51 -2.62 17.77 -8.76
N ASP A 52 -2.68 16.92 -9.80
CA ASP A 52 -3.03 15.52 -9.67
C ASP A 52 -1.99 14.75 -8.85
N GLU A 53 -2.45 13.81 -8.05
CA GLU A 53 -1.66 12.95 -7.18
C GLU A 53 -0.75 11.97 -7.95
N GLY A 54 -0.87 11.94 -9.28
CA GLY A 54 -0.11 11.10 -10.20
C GLY A 54 -0.91 9.91 -10.74
N TYR A 55 -2.14 9.71 -10.26
CA TYR A 55 -3.00 8.59 -10.72
C TYR A 55 -3.67 8.87 -12.06
N ALA A 56 -3.89 10.13 -12.46
CA ALA A 56 -4.27 10.47 -13.82
C ALA A 56 -3.05 10.49 -14.77
N THR A 57 -2.43 9.34 -14.96
CA THR A 57 -1.13 9.17 -15.62
C THR A 57 -1.13 9.66 -17.06
N TYR A 58 -0.27 10.63 -17.38
CA TYR A 58 -0.05 11.13 -18.74
C TYR A 58 1.23 10.55 -19.35
N ASP A 59 2.41 10.85 -18.82
CA ASP A 59 3.70 10.41 -19.39
C ASP A 59 4.58 9.74 -18.33
N LEU A 60 4.68 8.43 -18.40
CA LEU A 60 5.47 7.60 -17.50
C LEU A 60 6.99 7.94 -17.51
N TYR A 61 7.51 8.48 -18.63
CA TYR A 61 8.93 8.85 -18.75
C TYR A 61 9.25 10.28 -18.31
N ASP A 62 8.24 11.09 -18.01
CA ASP A 62 8.44 12.44 -17.51
C ASP A 62 8.34 12.48 -15.97
N LEU A 63 9.47 12.43 -15.32
CA LEU A 63 9.57 12.45 -13.84
C LEU A 63 9.61 13.89 -13.28
N GLY A 64 9.02 14.86 -13.98
CA GLY A 64 9.12 16.29 -13.65
C GLY A 64 10.34 16.94 -14.29
N GLU A 65 10.67 16.57 -15.54
CA GLU A 65 11.82 17.03 -16.30
C GLU A 65 11.43 17.90 -17.51
N PHE A 66 10.25 17.66 -18.09
CA PHE A 66 9.83 18.29 -19.35
C PHE A 66 8.65 19.23 -19.14
N ASP A 67 8.61 20.33 -19.93
CA ASP A 67 7.44 21.22 -19.96
C ASP A 67 6.30 20.52 -20.72
N GLN A 68 5.42 19.88 -19.96
CA GLN A 68 4.24 19.17 -20.43
C GLN A 68 3.07 19.44 -19.49
N LYS A 69 1.83 19.48 -20.02
CA LYS A 69 0.64 19.82 -19.23
C LYS A 69 0.76 21.15 -18.46
N GLY A 70 1.48 22.10 -19.07
CA GLY A 70 1.66 23.45 -18.52
C GLY A 70 2.64 23.56 -17.35
N THR A 71 3.46 22.55 -17.11
CA THR A 71 4.42 22.53 -16.00
C THR A 71 5.62 21.64 -16.29
N VAL A 72 6.78 21.98 -15.69
CA VAL A 72 7.95 21.10 -15.68
C VAL A 72 7.83 20.11 -14.52
N ARG A 73 7.63 20.59 -13.29
CA ARG A 73 7.52 19.72 -12.11
C ARG A 73 6.21 18.92 -12.07
N THR A 74 6.21 17.84 -11.33
CA THR A 74 4.97 17.17 -10.88
C THR A 74 4.37 17.91 -9.67
N LYS A 75 3.27 17.43 -9.10
CA LYS A 75 2.72 17.93 -7.81
C LYS A 75 3.83 17.99 -6.74
N TYR A 76 4.72 17.04 -6.74
CA TYR A 76 5.66 16.74 -5.66
C TYR A 76 7.06 17.35 -5.83
N GLY A 77 7.46 17.71 -7.06
CA GLY A 77 8.74 18.33 -7.35
C GLY A 77 9.30 17.98 -8.72
N THR A 78 10.58 18.31 -8.95
CA THR A 78 11.33 18.01 -10.17
C THR A 78 12.03 16.65 -10.08
N LYS A 79 12.50 16.14 -11.22
CA LYS A 79 13.29 14.91 -11.31
C LYS A 79 14.59 14.99 -10.53
N GLU A 80 15.26 16.13 -10.55
CA GLU A 80 16.49 16.34 -9.80
C GLU A 80 16.24 16.23 -8.30
N GLU A 81 15.19 16.88 -7.79
CA GLU A 81 14.79 16.82 -6.38
C GLU A 81 14.39 15.40 -5.96
N LEU A 82 13.69 14.66 -6.84
CA LEU A 82 13.35 13.25 -6.63
C LEU A 82 14.60 12.38 -6.49
N LYS A 83 15.60 12.55 -7.38
CA LYS A 83 16.85 11.78 -7.31
C LYS A 83 17.68 12.12 -6.07
N GLU A 84 17.78 13.38 -5.72
CA GLU A 84 18.47 13.82 -4.50
C GLU A 84 17.80 13.28 -3.24
N MET A 85 16.48 13.21 -3.21
CA MET A 85 15.71 12.62 -2.11
C MET A 85 15.99 11.12 -2.00
N ILE A 86 15.95 10.37 -3.10
CA ILE A 86 16.24 8.92 -3.11
C ILE A 86 17.69 8.66 -2.63
N ASP A 87 18.66 9.44 -3.13
CA ASP A 87 20.05 9.32 -2.69
C ASP A 87 20.20 9.57 -1.19
N GLU A 88 19.42 10.50 -0.61
CA GLU A 88 19.48 10.78 0.82
C GLU A 88 18.83 9.66 1.67
N LEU A 89 17.69 9.11 1.20
CA LEU A 89 17.08 7.93 1.84
C LEU A 89 18.05 6.74 1.86
N HIS A 90 18.72 6.46 0.74
CA HIS A 90 19.72 5.39 0.68
C HIS A 90 20.90 5.61 1.61
N LYS A 91 21.41 6.84 1.78
CA LYS A 91 22.45 7.17 2.76
C LYS A 91 22.00 6.88 4.19
N ASN A 92 20.71 7.01 4.46
CA ASN A 92 20.08 6.68 5.74
C ASN A 92 19.59 5.22 5.81
N HIS A 93 20.02 4.35 4.90
CA HIS A 93 19.66 2.92 4.85
C HIS A 93 18.15 2.66 4.68
N ILE A 94 17.42 3.57 4.03
CA ILE A 94 16.00 3.46 3.75
C ILE A 94 15.81 3.12 2.27
N SER A 95 15.13 2.00 2.01
CA SER A 95 14.75 1.57 0.66
C SER A 95 13.61 2.44 0.11
N VAL A 96 13.53 2.55 -1.22
CA VAL A 96 12.52 3.36 -1.89
C VAL A 96 11.67 2.52 -2.84
N TYR A 97 10.35 2.52 -2.63
CA TYR A 97 9.37 1.90 -3.52
C TYR A 97 8.53 2.96 -4.21
N LEU A 98 8.48 2.90 -5.54
CA LEU A 98 7.69 3.80 -6.36
C LEU A 98 6.26 3.27 -6.53
N ASP A 99 5.27 4.15 -6.41
CA ASP A 99 3.90 3.86 -6.83
C ASP A 99 3.78 3.81 -8.36
N VAL A 100 3.24 2.72 -8.90
CA VAL A 100 3.26 2.42 -10.33
C VAL A 100 1.83 2.17 -10.83
N VAL A 101 1.35 3.09 -11.68
CA VAL A 101 0.01 3.07 -12.30
C VAL A 101 0.14 2.65 -13.76
N LEU A 102 -0.23 1.41 -14.07
CA LEU A 102 -0.14 0.82 -15.42
C LEU A 102 -1.50 0.38 -15.98
N ASN A 103 -2.57 0.57 -15.23
CA ASN A 103 -3.90 0.18 -15.66
C ASN A 103 -4.47 1.12 -16.73
N HIS A 104 -4.20 2.41 -16.64
CA HIS A 104 -4.86 3.41 -17.47
C HIS A 104 -3.99 4.63 -17.77
N LYS A 105 -4.44 5.46 -18.72
CA LYS A 105 -3.85 6.76 -19.04
C LYS A 105 -4.91 7.83 -19.15
N ALA A 106 -4.53 9.06 -18.73
CA ALA A 106 -5.36 10.28 -18.82
C ALA A 106 -4.66 11.37 -19.64
N GLY A 107 -5.38 12.42 -19.97
CA GLY A 107 -4.83 13.64 -20.55
C GLY A 107 -4.28 13.51 -21.98
N GLY A 108 -4.86 12.70 -22.86
CA GLY A 108 -4.44 12.59 -24.25
C GLY A 108 -4.24 13.94 -24.93
N ASP A 109 -3.28 14.04 -25.86
CA ASP A 109 -2.90 15.27 -26.56
C ASP A 109 -3.88 15.63 -27.70
N PHE A 110 -4.51 14.60 -28.28
CA PHE A 110 -5.48 14.76 -29.36
C PHE A 110 -6.53 13.65 -29.35
N THR A 111 -7.66 13.95 -29.96
CA THR A 111 -8.76 13.00 -30.08
C THR A 111 -8.64 12.15 -31.35
N GLU A 112 -9.08 10.91 -31.27
CA GLU A 112 -9.18 10.00 -32.39
C GLU A 112 -10.59 9.43 -32.51
N LYS A 113 -10.96 9.00 -33.72
CA LYS A 113 -12.24 8.36 -34.01
C LYS A 113 -12.06 6.85 -34.11
N PHE A 114 -12.88 6.10 -33.38
CA PHE A 114 -12.89 4.65 -33.41
C PHE A 114 -14.25 4.09 -33.02
N ILE A 115 -14.43 2.81 -33.29
CA ILE A 115 -15.70 2.10 -33.02
C ILE A 115 -15.66 1.50 -31.63
N VAL A 116 -16.77 1.62 -30.91
CA VAL A 116 -16.97 1.04 -29.58
C VAL A 116 -18.31 0.35 -29.47
N VAL A 117 -18.47 -0.47 -28.44
CA VAL A 117 -19.74 -0.81 -27.83
C VAL A 117 -19.80 -0.21 -26.44
N GLU A 118 -20.97 0.23 -26.02
CA GLU A 118 -21.20 0.62 -24.64
C GLU A 118 -21.61 -0.61 -23.84
N VAL A 119 -21.08 -0.78 -22.65
CA VAL A 119 -21.38 -1.91 -21.77
C VAL A 119 -22.06 -1.45 -20.48
N ASP A 120 -22.80 -2.36 -19.85
CA ASP A 120 -23.43 -2.09 -18.56
C ASP A 120 -22.37 -1.91 -17.45
N PRO A 121 -22.45 -0.85 -16.63
CA PRO A 121 -21.47 -0.61 -15.56
C PRO A 121 -21.49 -1.68 -14.46
N ASN A 122 -22.60 -2.41 -14.28
CA ASN A 122 -22.76 -3.45 -13.27
C ASN A 122 -22.51 -4.88 -13.82
N ASP A 123 -22.54 -5.03 -15.15
CA ASP A 123 -22.18 -6.28 -15.85
C ASP A 123 -21.52 -5.93 -17.19
N ARG A 124 -20.20 -5.80 -17.18
CA ARG A 124 -19.41 -5.35 -18.32
C ARG A 124 -19.30 -6.36 -19.45
N THR A 125 -19.84 -7.55 -19.26
CA THR A 125 -20.05 -8.54 -20.30
C THR A 125 -21.32 -8.26 -21.12
N GLN A 126 -22.21 -7.41 -20.61
CA GLN A 126 -23.47 -7.03 -21.27
C GLN A 126 -23.29 -5.78 -22.13
N VAL A 127 -23.43 -5.96 -23.45
CA VAL A 127 -23.42 -4.85 -24.43
C VAL A 127 -24.78 -4.17 -24.49
N LEU A 128 -24.81 -2.82 -24.36
CA LEU A 128 -26.02 -1.99 -24.31
C LEU A 128 -26.52 -1.51 -25.70
N GLY A 129 -26.03 -2.07 -26.78
CA GLY A 129 -26.50 -1.64 -28.10
C GLY A 129 -25.63 -2.13 -29.26
N LYS A 130 -25.77 -1.48 -30.40
CA LYS A 130 -24.94 -1.78 -31.57
C LYS A 130 -23.63 -0.99 -31.51
N PRO A 131 -22.53 -1.46 -32.14
CA PRO A 131 -21.33 -0.67 -32.31
C PRO A 131 -21.59 0.68 -32.95
N PHE A 132 -20.91 1.72 -32.46
CA PHE A 132 -20.98 3.08 -32.98
C PHE A 132 -19.63 3.80 -32.86
N GLU A 133 -19.46 4.87 -33.66
CA GLU A 133 -18.24 5.70 -33.63
C GLU A 133 -18.32 6.71 -32.48
N ILE A 134 -17.22 6.81 -31.71
CA ILE A 134 -16.97 7.89 -30.75
C ILE A 134 -15.72 8.66 -31.13
N GLN A 135 -15.49 9.79 -30.42
CA GLN A 135 -14.25 10.53 -30.45
C GLN A 135 -13.65 10.54 -29.04
N GLY A 136 -12.53 9.83 -28.86
CA GLY A 136 -11.85 9.70 -27.57
C GLY A 136 -10.49 10.38 -27.53
N TRP A 137 -10.09 10.85 -26.33
CA TRP A 137 -8.75 11.45 -26.07
C TRP A 137 -7.69 10.36 -25.89
N THR A 138 -7.36 9.67 -26.96
CA THR A 138 -6.50 8.46 -26.95
C THR A 138 -5.16 8.65 -27.63
N GLY A 139 -4.91 9.80 -28.24
CA GLY A 139 -3.63 10.12 -28.89
C GLY A 139 -2.65 10.79 -27.94
N TYR A 140 -1.45 10.21 -27.75
CA TYR A 140 -0.39 10.79 -26.92
C TYR A 140 0.90 10.92 -27.73
N SER A 141 1.39 12.15 -27.86
CA SER A 141 2.56 12.49 -28.67
C SER A 141 3.76 12.98 -27.84
N PHE A 142 3.52 13.40 -26.58
CA PHE A 142 4.57 13.81 -25.64
C PHE A 142 5.49 14.89 -26.21
N HIS A 143 4.91 15.98 -26.72
CA HIS A 143 5.64 17.04 -27.45
C HIS A 143 6.76 17.70 -26.64
N GLY A 144 6.59 17.88 -25.32
CA GLY A 144 7.60 18.49 -24.46
C GLY A 144 8.82 17.60 -24.26
N ARG A 145 8.60 16.28 -24.13
CA ARG A 145 9.66 15.27 -24.00
C ARG A 145 10.31 14.94 -25.34
N LYS A 146 9.58 15.09 -26.42
CA LYS A 146 9.96 14.59 -27.76
C LYS A 146 10.19 13.09 -27.69
N ASP A 147 11.28 12.58 -28.23
CA ASP A 147 11.57 11.14 -28.23
C ASP A 147 12.63 10.74 -27.18
N LYS A 148 12.92 11.62 -26.20
CA LYS A 148 13.86 11.29 -25.12
C LYS A 148 13.28 10.14 -24.27
N TYR A 149 14.09 9.13 -24.02
CA TYR A 149 13.81 7.87 -23.31
C TYR A 149 12.94 6.87 -24.10
N SER A 150 11.93 7.30 -24.84
CA SER A 150 11.07 6.48 -25.69
C SER A 150 10.47 7.29 -26.82
N ASP A 151 10.44 6.69 -28.03
CA ASP A 151 9.77 7.20 -29.22
C ASP A 151 8.34 6.66 -29.39
N PHE A 152 7.88 5.80 -28.48
CA PHE A 152 6.55 5.21 -28.49
C PHE A 152 5.46 6.27 -28.38
N LYS A 153 4.44 6.18 -29.23
CA LYS A 153 3.25 7.03 -29.23
C LYS A 153 2.02 6.19 -29.00
N TRP A 154 1.13 6.68 -28.17
CA TRP A 154 -0.10 5.99 -27.89
C TRP A 154 -1.20 6.42 -28.82
N HIS A 155 -2.01 5.46 -29.25
CA HIS A 155 -3.16 5.62 -30.10
C HIS A 155 -4.31 4.77 -29.58
N TRP A 156 -5.53 5.02 -30.08
CA TRP A 156 -6.75 4.33 -29.64
C TRP A 156 -6.62 2.79 -29.62
N TYR A 157 -5.87 2.23 -30.55
CA TYR A 157 -5.67 0.78 -30.65
C TYR A 157 -4.70 0.19 -29.58
N HIS A 158 -4.12 1.01 -28.74
CA HIS A 158 -3.35 0.58 -27.58
C HIS A 158 -4.21 0.48 -26.29
N PHE A 159 -5.51 0.73 -26.42
CA PHE A 159 -6.45 0.70 -25.29
C PHE A 159 -7.55 -0.35 -25.55
N SER A 160 -8.07 -0.95 -24.46
CA SER A 160 -9.21 -1.87 -24.46
C SER A 160 -10.53 -1.12 -24.29
N GLY A 161 -10.50 0.03 -23.58
CA GLY A 161 -11.66 0.84 -23.29
C GLY A 161 -11.38 2.32 -23.04
N THR A 162 -12.43 3.11 -23.00
CA THR A 162 -12.38 4.53 -22.62
C THR A 162 -13.65 4.96 -21.89
N GLY A 163 -13.52 5.94 -21.01
CA GLY A 163 -14.62 6.45 -20.19
C GLY A 163 -15.41 7.63 -20.77
N PHE A 164 -14.99 8.21 -21.90
CA PHE A 164 -15.57 9.45 -22.38
C PHE A 164 -15.65 9.57 -23.91
N ASP A 165 -16.84 9.97 -24.41
CA ASP A 165 -17.07 10.34 -25.82
C ASP A 165 -17.05 11.86 -25.95
N ASP A 166 -15.97 12.42 -26.51
CA ASP A 166 -15.81 13.86 -26.69
C ASP A 166 -16.78 14.47 -27.68
N ALA A 167 -17.16 13.73 -28.73
CA ALA A 167 -18.10 14.22 -29.73
C ALA A 167 -19.50 14.48 -29.14
N LYS A 168 -19.93 13.67 -28.17
CA LYS A 168 -21.23 13.81 -27.49
C LYS A 168 -21.12 14.40 -26.09
N LYS A 169 -19.90 14.67 -25.60
CA LYS A 169 -19.61 15.18 -24.23
C LYS A 169 -20.29 14.33 -23.15
N ARG A 170 -20.18 13.03 -23.25
CA ARG A 170 -20.79 12.11 -22.30
C ARG A 170 -19.82 11.05 -21.78
N SER A 171 -19.98 10.68 -20.53
CA SER A 171 -19.32 9.55 -19.91
C SER A 171 -20.08 8.25 -20.15
N GLY A 172 -19.37 7.13 -20.10
CA GLY A 172 -19.89 5.77 -20.21
C GLY A 172 -18.73 4.78 -20.13
N ILE A 173 -19.00 3.49 -20.16
CA ILE A 173 -17.97 2.46 -20.30
C ILE A 173 -17.99 1.97 -21.75
N PHE A 174 -17.01 2.42 -22.52
CA PHE A 174 -16.91 2.16 -23.95
C PHE A 174 -15.80 1.16 -24.23
N GLN A 175 -16.19 -0.08 -24.55
CA GLN A 175 -15.26 -1.11 -25.00
C GLN A 175 -14.89 -0.86 -26.47
N ILE A 176 -13.60 -0.71 -26.73
CA ILE A 176 -13.05 -0.47 -28.08
C ILE A 176 -13.22 -1.74 -28.93
N GLN A 177 -13.62 -1.53 -30.18
CA GLN A 177 -13.86 -2.63 -31.12
C GLN A 177 -12.80 -2.65 -32.23
N GLY A 178 -12.37 -3.84 -32.64
CA GLY A 178 -11.36 -4.05 -33.67
C GLY A 178 -10.82 -5.49 -33.63
N GLU A 179 -9.92 -5.78 -34.52
CA GLU A 179 -9.24 -7.09 -34.53
C GLU A 179 -8.41 -7.24 -33.23
N GLY A 180 -8.62 -8.34 -32.50
CA GLY A 180 -7.94 -8.63 -31.25
C GLY A 180 -8.41 -7.80 -30.03
N LYS A 181 -9.47 -6.99 -30.16
CA LYS A 181 -10.00 -6.17 -29.08
C LYS A 181 -11.05 -6.89 -28.23
N ALA A 182 -10.79 -6.95 -26.95
CA ALA A 182 -11.70 -7.46 -25.92
C ALA A 182 -11.28 -6.88 -24.56
N TRP A 183 -12.10 -7.08 -23.54
CA TRP A 183 -11.62 -6.95 -22.15
C TRP A 183 -10.57 -8.02 -21.86
N SER A 184 -9.54 -7.69 -21.09
CA SER A 184 -8.52 -8.65 -20.67
C SER A 184 -9.13 -9.79 -19.85
N GLU A 185 -8.60 -10.99 -20.05
CA GLU A 185 -8.84 -12.13 -19.17
C GLU A 185 -7.81 -12.15 -18.03
N GLY A 186 -8.13 -12.77 -16.89
CA GLY A 186 -7.24 -12.84 -15.72
C GLY A 186 -7.24 -11.59 -14.86
N VAL A 187 -8.33 -10.84 -14.93
CA VAL A 187 -8.72 -9.74 -14.03
C VAL A 187 -9.78 -10.21 -13.03
N ASP A 188 -10.14 -9.37 -12.05
CA ASP A 188 -11.24 -9.67 -11.12
C ASP A 188 -12.58 -9.83 -11.86
N ASN A 189 -13.43 -10.73 -11.35
CA ASN A 189 -14.75 -11.01 -11.92
C ASN A 189 -15.87 -10.11 -11.41
N GLU A 190 -15.56 -9.14 -10.57
CA GLU A 190 -16.52 -8.12 -10.14
C GLU A 190 -17.12 -7.44 -11.38
N ASN A 191 -18.42 -7.17 -11.36
CA ASN A 191 -19.17 -6.64 -12.53
C ASN A 191 -19.01 -7.50 -13.81
N GLY A 192 -18.82 -8.80 -13.67
CA GLY A 192 -18.65 -9.74 -14.77
C GLY A 192 -17.23 -9.80 -15.38
N ASN A 193 -16.55 -8.69 -15.46
CA ASN A 193 -15.14 -8.50 -15.83
C ASN A 193 -14.71 -7.10 -15.41
N TYR A 194 -13.67 -6.99 -14.59
CA TYR A 194 -13.28 -5.67 -14.05
C TYR A 194 -11.99 -5.12 -14.66
N ASP A 195 -11.74 -5.35 -15.95
CA ASP A 195 -10.62 -4.76 -16.70
C ASP A 195 -10.68 -3.22 -16.65
N PHE A 196 -11.74 -2.63 -17.15
CA PHE A 196 -11.91 -1.17 -17.16
C PHE A 196 -12.12 -0.60 -15.74
N LEU A 197 -11.22 0.27 -15.28
CA LEU A 197 -11.40 1.06 -14.05
C LEU A 197 -11.85 2.47 -14.37
N LEU A 198 -11.03 3.24 -15.10
CA LEU A 198 -11.29 4.65 -15.45
C LEU A 198 -10.42 5.12 -16.63
N CYS A 199 -10.67 6.32 -17.13
CA CYS A 199 -9.91 7.01 -18.19
C CYS A 199 -9.80 6.20 -19.50
N ASN A 200 -8.58 6.03 -20.02
CA ASN A 200 -8.29 5.14 -21.16
C ASN A 200 -7.60 3.90 -20.64
N ASP A 201 -8.29 2.79 -20.63
CA ASP A 201 -7.86 1.50 -20.13
C ASP A 201 -6.80 0.89 -21.06
N ILE A 202 -5.65 0.55 -20.53
CA ILE A 202 -4.50 0.09 -21.33
C ILE A 202 -4.71 -1.38 -21.73
N ASP A 203 -4.59 -1.67 -23.03
CA ASP A 203 -4.69 -3.02 -23.57
C ASP A 203 -3.41 -3.84 -23.26
N LEU A 204 -3.43 -4.55 -22.13
CA LEU A 204 -2.32 -5.38 -21.67
C LEU A 204 -2.17 -6.71 -22.44
N ASP A 205 -2.98 -6.94 -23.47
CA ASP A 205 -2.81 -7.99 -24.48
C ASP A 205 -2.10 -7.50 -25.74
N HIS A 206 -1.99 -6.17 -25.95
CA HIS A 206 -1.36 -5.60 -27.14
C HIS A 206 0.19 -5.73 -27.07
N PRO A 207 0.85 -6.41 -28.01
CA PRO A 207 2.29 -6.72 -27.92
C PRO A 207 3.20 -5.48 -27.82
N GLU A 208 2.87 -4.40 -28.52
CA GLU A 208 3.66 -3.15 -28.47
C GLU A 208 3.56 -2.49 -27.09
N VAL A 209 2.35 -2.50 -26.49
CA VAL A 209 2.09 -1.97 -25.15
C VAL A 209 2.88 -2.75 -24.10
N VAL A 210 2.79 -4.09 -24.13
CA VAL A 210 3.52 -4.95 -23.18
C VAL A 210 5.03 -4.74 -23.31
N THR A 211 5.54 -4.61 -24.54
CA THR A 211 6.96 -4.33 -24.79
C THR A 211 7.38 -3.00 -24.20
N GLU A 212 6.58 -1.96 -24.44
CA GLU A 212 6.88 -0.60 -23.96
C GLU A 212 6.81 -0.48 -22.43
N LEU A 213 5.80 -1.07 -21.81
CA LEU A 213 5.69 -1.05 -20.34
C LEU A 213 6.81 -1.84 -19.66
N ASN A 214 7.21 -3.00 -20.21
CA ASN A 214 8.38 -3.75 -19.72
C ASN A 214 9.67 -2.94 -19.87
N ARG A 215 9.84 -2.22 -21.00
CA ARG A 215 10.97 -1.32 -21.23
C ARG A 215 10.98 -0.17 -20.21
N TRP A 216 9.82 0.44 -19.97
CA TRP A 216 9.67 1.50 -18.98
C TRP A 216 10.01 1.01 -17.57
N GLY A 217 9.50 -0.14 -17.15
CA GLY A 217 9.78 -0.69 -15.82
C GLY A 217 11.28 -0.89 -15.55
N LYS A 218 12.01 -1.41 -16.55
CA LYS A 218 13.48 -1.52 -16.49
C LYS A 218 14.15 -0.15 -16.42
N TRP A 219 13.70 0.80 -17.24
CA TRP A 219 14.26 2.14 -17.28
C TRP A 219 14.05 2.87 -15.95
N VAL A 220 12.83 2.96 -15.43
CA VAL A 220 12.51 3.72 -14.22
C VAL A 220 13.19 3.14 -12.98
N SER A 221 13.22 1.80 -12.87
CA SER A 221 13.88 1.13 -11.73
C SER A 221 15.37 1.41 -11.68
N LYS A 222 16.02 1.54 -12.85
CA LYS A 222 17.44 1.89 -12.96
C LYS A 222 17.68 3.40 -12.86
N GLU A 223 16.88 4.22 -13.53
CA GLU A 223 17.01 5.69 -13.56
C GLU A 223 16.91 6.30 -12.17
N LEU A 224 16.02 5.76 -11.34
CA LEU A 224 15.79 6.17 -9.95
C LEU A 224 16.51 5.28 -8.93
N ASN A 225 17.23 4.24 -9.36
CA ASN A 225 17.85 3.27 -8.47
C ASN A 225 16.88 2.69 -7.41
N LEU A 226 15.65 2.36 -7.82
CA LEU A 226 14.61 1.86 -6.93
C LEU A 226 14.95 0.50 -6.32
N ASP A 227 14.43 0.23 -5.12
CA ASP A 227 14.52 -1.06 -4.42
C ASP A 227 13.26 -1.89 -4.59
N GLY A 228 12.15 -1.26 -4.99
CA GLY A 228 10.88 -1.93 -5.20
C GLY A 228 9.82 -1.03 -5.84
N MET A 229 8.61 -1.60 -5.96
CA MET A 229 7.42 -0.93 -6.50
C MET A 229 6.17 -1.31 -5.72
N ARG A 230 5.26 -0.37 -5.58
CA ARG A 230 3.84 -0.64 -5.30
C ARG A 230 3.09 -0.59 -6.62
N LEU A 231 2.40 -1.66 -6.96
CA LEU A 231 1.61 -1.76 -8.18
C LEU A 231 0.15 -1.40 -7.87
N ASP A 232 -0.29 -0.29 -8.45
CA ASP A 232 -1.64 0.23 -8.31
C ASP A 232 -2.68 -0.65 -9.02
N ALA A 233 -3.85 -0.80 -8.41
CA ALA A 233 -5.07 -1.34 -9.03
C ALA A 233 -4.91 -2.68 -9.79
N ILE A 234 -4.06 -3.60 -9.28
CA ILE A 234 -3.73 -4.85 -10.00
C ILE A 234 -4.90 -5.81 -10.19
N LYS A 235 -6.01 -5.65 -9.45
CA LYS A 235 -7.24 -6.44 -9.67
C LYS A 235 -7.88 -6.17 -11.04
N HIS A 236 -7.59 -5.01 -11.64
CA HIS A 236 -8.06 -4.58 -12.95
C HIS A 236 -7.08 -4.91 -14.07
N MET A 237 -5.93 -5.51 -13.73
CA MET A 237 -4.85 -5.78 -14.68
C MET A 237 -4.68 -7.28 -14.87
N LYS A 238 -4.37 -7.67 -16.10
CA LYS A 238 -4.10 -9.07 -16.45
C LYS A 238 -2.98 -9.65 -15.58
N ASP A 239 -3.27 -10.72 -14.83
CA ASP A 239 -2.33 -11.38 -13.92
C ASP A 239 -1.02 -11.82 -14.59
N LYS A 240 -1.11 -12.38 -15.82
CA LYS A 240 0.07 -12.77 -16.61
C LYS A 240 0.94 -11.59 -17.00
N PHE A 241 0.35 -10.41 -17.24
CA PHE A 241 1.12 -9.20 -17.50
C PHE A 241 1.91 -8.79 -16.25
N ILE A 242 1.29 -8.77 -15.08
CA ILE A 242 1.96 -8.44 -13.81
C ILE A 242 3.15 -9.36 -13.56
N ALA A 243 2.96 -10.68 -13.73
CA ALA A 243 4.06 -11.64 -13.57
C ALA A 243 5.21 -11.39 -14.55
N GLN A 244 4.90 -11.13 -15.84
CA GLN A 244 5.88 -10.84 -16.89
C GLN A 244 6.59 -9.50 -16.66
N PHE A 245 5.87 -8.47 -16.25
CA PHE A 245 6.43 -7.15 -15.94
C PHE A 245 7.44 -7.24 -14.79
N LEU A 246 7.12 -7.95 -13.71
CA LEU A 246 8.04 -8.16 -12.60
C LEU A 246 9.27 -8.99 -13.00
N ASP A 247 9.13 -10.01 -13.86
CA ASP A 247 10.27 -10.74 -14.42
C ASP A 247 11.18 -9.80 -15.23
N ALA A 248 10.58 -8.91 -16.03
CA ALA A 248 11.33 -7.95 -16.81
C ALA A 248 12.10 -6.97 -15.91
N VAL A 249 11.49 -6.41 -14.88
CA VAL A 249 12.15 -5.50 -13.93
C VAL A 249 13.25 -6.23 -13.16
N ARG A 250 12.97 -7.43 -12.65
CA ARG A 250 13.95 -8.24 -11.91
C ARG A 250 15.12 -8.70 -12.75
N SER A 251 14.94 -8.86 -14.06
CA SER A 251 16.06 -9.14 -14.98
C SER A 251 17.10 -8.01 -15.02
N GLU A 252 16.72 -6.76 -14.66
CA GLU A 252 17.60 -5.60 -14.58
C GLU A 252 18.11 -5.34 -13.16
N LYS A 253 17.24 -5.49 -12.15
CA LYS A 253 17.51 -5.11 -10.75
C LYS A 253 17.90 -6.28 -9.85
N GLY A 254 17.66 -7.53 -10.29
CA GLY A 254 17.86 -8.74 -9.51
C GLY A 254 16.60 -9.22 -8.78
N ASP A 255 16.62 -10.47 -8.33
CA ASP A 255 15.46 -11.17 -7.75
C ASP A 255 14.97 -10.56 -6.43
N LYS A 256 15.82 -9.80 -5.74
CA LYS A 256 15.46 -9.12 -4.49
C LYS A 256 14.63 -7.85 -4.68
N PHE A 257 14.44 -7.40 -5.92
CA PHE A 257 13.59 -6.23 -6.19
C PHE A 257 12.18 -6.49 -5.69
N TYR A 258 11.76 -5.69 -4.69
CA TYR A 258 10.51 -5.88 -3.99
C TYR A 258 9.32 -5.43 -4.83
N ALA A 259 8.20 -6.11 -4.67
CA ALA A 259 6.94 -5.69 -5.27
C ALA A 259 5.78 -5.97 -4.32
N VAL A 260 4.93 -4.97 -4.11
CA VAL A 260 3.65 -5.12 -3.43
C VAL A 260 2.54 -4.61 -4.35
N GLY A 261 1.44 -5.33 -4.43
CA GLY A 261 0.30 -4.98 -5.27
C GLY A 261 -0.92 -4.62 -4.46
N GLU A 262 -1.66 -3.66 -4.96
CA GLU A 262 -2.97 -3.33 -4.43
C GLU A 262 -4.04 -4.14 -5.16
N TYR A 263 -4.51 -5.21 -4.51
CA TYR A 263 -5.69 -5.95 -4.91
C TYR A 263 -6.80 -5.69 -3.90
N TRP A 264 -7.61 -4.66 -4.13
CA TRP A 264 -8.63 -4.23 -3.18
C TRP A 264 -9.84 -5.17 -3.18
N ASN A 265 -9.75 -6.23 -2.40
CA ASN A 265 -10.79 -7.22 -2.20
C ASN A 265 -10.68 -7.84 -0.79
N GLY A 266 -11.79 -7.96 -0.07
CA GLY A 266 -11.84 -8.53 1.28
C GLY A 266 -11.97 -10.05 1.31
N ASP A 267 -12.11 -10.74 0.17
CA ASP A 267 -12.24 -12.20 0.12
C ASP A 267 -10.87 -12.87 -0.03
N LEU A 268 -10.47 -13.57 1.02
CA LEU A 268 -9.19 -14.30 1.06
C LEU A 268 -9.03 -15.31 -0.08
N ASN A 269 -10.11 -15.99 -0.50
CA ASN A 269 -10.01 -16.99 -1.57
C ASN A 269 -9.67 -16.35 -2.92
N THR A 270 -10.18 -15.14 -3.16
CA THR A 270 -9.86 -14.33 -4.35
C THR A 270 -8.39 -13.94 -4.35
N LEU A 271 -7.87 -13.47 -3.20
CA LEU A 271 -6.46 -13.09 -3.05
C LEU A 271 -5.53 -14.31 -3.17
N ASP A 272 -5.89 -15.44 -2.58
CA ASP A 272 -5.17 -16.72 -2.74
C ASP A 272 -5.08 -17.16 -4.20
N ALA A 273 -6.18 -17.07 -4.93
CA ALA A 273 -6.22 -17.40 -6.35
C ALA A 273 -5.29 -16.48 -7.16
N TYR A 274 -5.30 -15.18 -6.86
CA TYR A 274 -4.43 -14.21 -7.51
C TYR A 274 -2.95 -14.46 -7.20
N ILE A 275 -2.57 -14.67 -5.93
CA ILE A 275 -1.17 -14.99 -5.55
C ILE A 275 -0.66 -16.20 -6.35
N LYS A 276 -1.48 -17.23 -6.50
CA LYS A 276 -1.14 -18.43 -7.29
C LYS A 276 -1.01 -18.11 -8.78
N SER A 277 -1.92 -17.30 -9.34
CA SER A 277 -1.92 -16.97 -10.78
C SER A 277 -0.68 -16.18 -11.21
N VAL A 278 -0.19 -15.28 -10.35
CA VAL A 278 1.06 -14.52 -10.57
C VAL A 278 2.32 -15.27 -10.15
N GLY A 279 2.21 -16.52 -9.70
CA GLY A 279 3.34 -17.38 -9.32
C GLY A 279 4.09 -16.90 -8.08
N HIS A 280 3.40 -16.31 -7.09
CA HIS A 280 3.97 -15.81 -5.83
C HIS A 280 5.02 -14.68 -6.05
N LYS A 281 4.92 -13.92 -7.13
CA LYS A 281 5.91 -12.92 -7.53
C LYS A 281 5.67 -11.53 -6.91
N VAL A 282 4.50 -11.31 -6.33
CA VAL A 282 4.09 -10.03 -5.74
C VAL A 282 3.51 -10.25 -4.35
N ASN A 283 3.89 -9.39 -3.43
CA ASN A 283 3.23 -9.31 -2.12
C ASN A 283 1.91 -8.54 -2.27
N LEU A 284 0.97 -8.74 -1.37
CA LEU A 284 -0.29 -8.01 -1.38
C LEU A 284 -0.48 -7.24 -0.07
N PHE A 285 -1.16 -6.09 -0.16
CA PHE A 285 -1.74 -5.45 1.02
C PHE A 285 -2.85 -6.32 1.60
N ASP A 286 -2.88 -6.47 2.94
CA ASP A 286 -3.87 -7.27 3.66
C ASP A 286 -5.20 -6.51 3.80
N VAL A 287 -5.95 -6.43 2.71
CA VAL A 287 -7.27 -5.78 2.69
C VAL A 287 -8.28 -6.51 3.61
N PRO A 288 -8.30 -7.86 3.70
CA PRO A 288 -9.09 -8.55 4.72
C PRO A 288 -8.79 -8.09 6.15
N LEU A 289 -7.51 -7.96 6.54
CA LEU A 289 -7.14 -7.44 7.86
C LEU A 289 -7.60 -6.00 8.06
N HIS A 290 -7.40 -5.13 7.06
CA HIS A 290 -7.90 -3.76 7.12
C HIS A 290 -9.41 -3.73 7.41
N TYR A 291 -10.21 -4.55 6.73
CA TYR A 291 -11.65 -4.62 6.99
C TYR A 291 -12.00 -5.19 8.37
N ASN A 292 -11.24 -6.17 8.87
CA ASN A 292 -11.42 -6.65 10.25
C ASN A 292 -11.13 -5.53 11.28
N LEU A 293 -10.05 -4.76 11.07
CA LEU A 293 -9.70 -3.61 11.91
C LEU A 293 -10.76 -2.51 11.81
N PHE A 294 -11.25 -2.21 10.61
CA PHE A 294 -12.32 -1.24 10.38
C PHE A 294 -13.59 -1.66 11.12
N GLN A 295 -14.05 -2.89 10.91
CA GLN A 295 -15.24 -3.41 11.59
C GLN A 295 -15.08 -3.39 13.12
N ALA A 296 -13.92 -3.80 13.65
CA ALA A 296 -13.64 -3.75 15.08
C ALA A 296 -13.72 -2.33 15.63
N SER A 297 -13.24 -1.35 14.87
CA SER A 297 -13.31 0.06 15.25
C SER A 297 -14.75 0.58 15.32
N GLN A 298 -15.61 0.15 14.40
CA GLN A 298 -17.02 0.54 14.33
C GLN A 298 -17.89 -0.15 15.39
N GLU A 299 -17.70 -1.44 15.60
CA GLU A 299 -18.51 -2.24 16.53
C GLU A 299 -18.06 -2.08 18.00
N GLY A 300 -16.81 -1.66 18.21
CA GLY A 300 -16.25 -1.46 19.55
C GLY A 300 -16.34 -2.73 20.38
N LYS A 301 -16.94 -2.64 21.56
CA LYS A 301 -17.08 -3.77 22.49
C LYS A 301 -17.88 -4.96 21.96
N ASN A 302 -18.65 -4.79 20.89
CA ASN A 302 -19.44 -5.86 20.31
C ASN A 302 -18.64 -6.72 19.32
N TYR A 303 -17.45 -6.26 18.90
CA TYR A 303 -16.56 -7.04 18.07
C TYR A 303 -15.77 -8.03 18.90
N ASP A 304 -15.76 -9.28 18.47
CA ASP A 304 -14.95 -10.34 19.09
C ASP A 304 -13.52 -10.32 18.58
N LEU A 305 -12.60 -9.77 19.38
CA LEU A 305 -11.18 -9.62 19.05
C LEU A 305 -10.48 -10.96 18.73
N GLN A 306 -11.00 -12.11 19.16
CA GLN A 306 -10.46 -13.43 18.80
C GLN A 306 -10.48 -13.66 17.28
N ASN A 307 -11.28 -12.88 16.54
CA ASN A 307 -11.45 -13.01 15.10
C ASN A 307 -10.60 -12.00 14.31
N ILE A 308 -9.82 -11.14 14.97
CA ILE A 308 -9.16 -10.01 14.30
C ILE A 308 -8.21 -10.42 13.16
N LEU A 309 -7.52 -11.56 13.30
CA LEU A 309 -6.62 -12.09 12.28
C LEU A 309 -7.26 -13.18 11.40
N LYS A 310 -8.51 -13.61 11.69
CA LYS A 310 -9.14 -14.70 10.95
C LYS A 310 -9.50 -14.30 9.51
N ASN A 311 -9.25 -15.22 8.59
CA ASN A 311 -9.49 -15.05 7.16
C ASN A 311 -8.70 -13.84 6.56
N THR A 312 -7.51 -13.58 7.07
CA THR A 312 -6.62 -12.53 6.60
C THR A 312 -5.46 -13.12 5.81
N LEU A 313 -4.79 -12.29 5.01
CA LEU A 313 -3.58 -12.72 4.31
C LEU A 313 -2.45 -13.06 5.27
N VAL A 314 -2.29 -12.29 6.35
CA VAL A 314 -1.22 -12.52 7.33
C VAL A 314 -1.38 -13.85 8.05
N GLU A 315 -2.60 -14.33 8.27
CA GLU A 315 -2.86 -15.66 8.83
C GLU A 315 -2.44 -16.79 7.87
N HIS A 316 -2.59 -16.60 6.55
CA HIS A 316 -2.40 -17.66 5.54
C HIS A 316 -1.10 -17.55 4.75
N HIS A 317 -0.60 -16.33 4.50
CA HIS A 317 0.54 -16.01 3.65
C HIS A 317 1.44 -14.94 4.27
N CYS A 318 1.88 -15.16 5.52
CA CYS A 318 2.62 -14.17 6.29
C CYS A 318 3.84 -13.57 5.54
N ASP A 319 4.52 -14.38 4.71
CA ASP A 319 5.70 -13.96 3.95
C ASP A 319 5.37 -13.10 2.71
N LEU A 320 4.11 -13.08 2.27
CA LEU A 320 3.64 -12.35 1.09
C LEU A 320 2.71 -11.19 1.45
N THR A 321 2.65 -10.82 2.72
CA THR A 321 1.65 -9.89 3.24
C THR A 321 2.26 -8.58 3.70
N VAL A 322 1.69 -7.47 3.25
CA VAL A 322 1.89 -6.14 3.81
C VAL A 322 0.67 -5.75 4.62
N THR A 323 0.83 -5.66 5.95
CA THR A 323 -0.24 -5.23 6.86
C THR A 323 -0.30 -3.71 6.95
N PHE A 324 -1.49 -3.13 7.03
CA PHE A 324 -1.69 -1.68 7.14
C PHE A 324 -2.94 -1.35 7.96
N VAL A 325 -2.99 -0.14 8.49
CA VAL A 325 -4.15 0.39 9.22
C VAL A 325 -5.02 1.19 8.26
N ASP A 326 -4.53 2.31 7.77
CA ASP A 326 -5.17 3.13 6.75
C ASP A 326 -4.19 3.43 5.60
N ASN A 327 -4.72 3.96 4.49
CA ASN A 327 -3.97 4.50 3.38
C ASN A 327 -4.68 5.73 2.77
N HIS A 328 -4.18 6.26 1.67
CA HIS A 328 -4.74 7.43 0.99
C HIS A 328 -6.15 7.19 0.38
N ASP A 329 -6.52 5.92 0.12
CA ASP A 329 -7.83 5.55 -0.42
C ASP A 329 -8.86 5.18 0.65
N SER A 330 -8.42 4.70 1.83
CA SER A 330 -9.30 4.42 2.96
C SER A 330 -9.59 5.65 3.83
N GLN A 331 -8.76 6.72 3.73
CA GLN A 331 -8.95 7.95 4.51
C GLN A 331 -10.29 8.63 4.20
N SER A 332 -10.78 9.45 5.14
CA SER A 332 -12.07 10.13 5.01
C SER A 332 -12.16 11.04 3.78
N GLY A 333 -13.22 10.85 3.00
CA GLY A 333 -13.51 11.56 1.75
C GLY A 333 -12.87 10.95 0.51
N SER A 334 -12.19 9.82 0.61
CA SER A 334 -11.60 9.10 -0.52
C SER A 334 -12.54 8.06 -1.12
N SER A 335 -12.16 7.47 -2.25
CA SER A 335 -13.02 6.59 -3.05
C SER A 335 -13.39 5.26 -2.36
N LEU A 336 -12.49 4.75 -1.51
CA LEU A 336 -12.64 3.49 -0.77
C LEU A 336 -12.79 3.76 0.74
N GLU A 337 -13.38 4.90 1.10
CA GLU A 337 -13.50 5.35 2.49
C GLU A 337 -13.90 4.22 3.44
N SER A 338 -12.97 3.83 4.28
CA SER A 338 -13.12 2.81 5.32
C SER A 338 -12.17 3.10 6.48
N GLN A 339 -12.06 4.40 6.84
CA GLN A 339 -11.13 4.89 7.84
C GLN A 339 -11.40 4.25 9.20
N ILE A 340 -10.34 3.74 9.81
CA ILE A 340 -10.38 3.19 11.16
C ILE A 340 -10.57 4.34 12.15
N GLU A 341 -11.49 4.17 13.09
CA GLU A 341 -11.81 5.15 14.13
C GLU A 341 -10.56 5.50 14.99
N ASP A 342 -10.38 6.76 15.30
CA ASP A 342 -9.18 7.27 16.01
C ASP A 342 -8.87 6.52 17.31
N TRP A 343 -9.91 6.14 18.06
CA TRP A 343 -9.73 5.38 19.30
C TRP A 343 -9.12 4.00 19.11
N PHE A 344 -9.31 3.39 17.92
CA PHE A 344 -8.82 2.05 17.61
C PHE A 344 -7.45 2.05 16.91
N LYS A 345 -7.01 3.16 16.34
CA LYS A 345 -5.71 3.25 15.65
C LYS A 345 -4.52 2.82 16.52
N PRO A 346 -4.41 3.21 17.80
CA PRO A 346 -3.35 2.67 18.65
C PRO A 346 -3.39 1.14 18.80
N LEU A 347 -4.60 0.54 18.85
CA LEU A 347 -4.78 -0.90 18.94
C LEU A 347 -4.32 -1.58 17.65
N ALA A 348 -4.76 -1.06 16.51
CA ALA A 348 -4.41 -1.56 15.19
C ALA A 348 -2.89 -1.48 14.92
N TYR A 349 -2.25 -0.32 15.18
CA TYR A 349 -0.80 -0.18 15.05
C TYR A 349 -0.03 -1.04 16.05
N GLY A 350 -0.50 -1.17 17.29
CA GLY A 350 0.10 -2.08 18.28
C GLY A 350 0.12 -3.52 17.77
N LEU A 351 -0.99 -3.98 17.19
CA LEU A 351 -1.09 -5.32 16.61
C LEU A 351 -0.10 -5.50 15.45
N ILE A 352 -0.19 -4.69 14.39
CA ILE A 352 0.60 -4.91 13.16
C ILE A 352 2.10 -4.60 13.33
N LEU A 353 2.47 -3.69 14.23
CA LEU A 353 3.88 -3.35 14.46
C LEU A 353 4.58 -4.34 15.37
N LEU A 354 3.89 -4.99 16.31
CA LEU A 354 4.53 -5.84 17.31
C LEU A 354 4.39 -7.34 17.05
N MET A 355 3.40 -7.77 16.26
CA MET A 355 3.28 -9.18 15.87
C MET A 355 4.46 -9.65 15.01
N LYS A 356 4.69 -10.97 14.97
CA LYS A 356 5.79 -11.61 14.26
C LYS A 356 5.61 -11.54 12.74
N ASP A 357 4.41 -11.78 12.28
CA ASP A 357 4.09 -12.04 10.89
C ASP A 357 3.62 -10.78 10.16
N GLY A 358 3.83 -10.75 8.84
CA GLY A 358 3.51 -9.63 7.98
C GLY A 358 4.55 -8.51 7.98
N TYR A 359 4.52 -7.69 6.95
CA TYR A 359 5.36 -6.50 6.80
C TYR A 359 4.50 -5.25 7.03
N PRO A 360 4.64 -4.55 8.17
CA PRO A 360 3.76 -3.43 8.49
C PRO A 360 4.06 -2.19 7.66
N CYS A 361 2.99 -1.56 7.18
CA CYS A 361 3.01 -0.28 6.49
C CYS A 361 2.36 0.79 7.37
N LEU A 362 3.12 1.82 7.70
CA LEU A 362 2.67 3.02 8.41
C LEU A 362 2.13 4.04 7.40
N PHE A 363 0.97 4.62 7.65
CA PHE A 363 0.39 5.65 6.82
C PHE A 363 0.84 7.05 7.24
N TYR A 364 1.24 7.90 6.27
CA TYR A 364 1.61 9.30 6.48
C TYR A 364 0.55 10.06 7.29
N GLY A 365 -0.72 9.91 6.93
CA GLY A 365 -1.83 10.59 7.58
C GLY A 365 -1.98 10.25 9.06
N ASP A 366 -1.66 9.02 9.45
CA ASP A 366 -1.72 8.58 10.84
C ASP A 366 -0.49 9.01 11.66
N TYR A 367 0.61 9.31 10.99
CA TYR A 367 1.84 9.74 11.67
C TYR A 367 1.99 11.28 11.68
N TYR A 368 1.89 11.94 10.52
CA TYR A 368 2.05 13.39 10.40
C TYR A 368 0.72 14.14 10.45
N GLY A 369 -0.37 13.50 10.04
CA GLY A 369 -1.71 14.08 9.94
C GLY A 369 -2.18 14.22 8.49
N VAL A 370 -3.42 14.64 8.33
CA VAL A 370 -4.09 14.84 7.04
C VAL A 370 -4.55 16.29 6.89
N LYS A 371 -4.57 16.80 5.66
CA LYS A 371 -5.05 18.17 5.35
C LYS A 371 -4.35 19.27 6.15
N GLY A 372 -3.10 19.04 6.59
CA GLY A 372 -2.33 20.00 7.38
C GLY A 372 -2.67 20.02 8.89
N GLU A 373 -3.53 19.14 9.37
CA GLU A 373 -3.79 18.91 10.79
C GLU A 373 -2.79 17.88 11.35
N ASN A 374 -2.26 18.11 12.53
CA ASN A 374 -1.33 17.19 13.16
C ASN A 374 -2.04 15.90 13.62
N SER A 375 -1.38 14.76 13.46
CA SER A 375 -1.89 13.49 13.98
C SER A 375 -1.85 13.45 15.51
N PRO A 376 -2.92 12.97 16.18
CA PRO A 376 -2.90 12.69 17.60
C PRO A 376 -2.12 11.41 17.96
N HIS A 377 -1.73 10.61 16.98
CA HIS A 377 -1.18 9.25 17.18
C HIS A 377 0.35 9.19 17.12
N THR A 378 1.03 10.27 16.70
CA THR A 378 2.49 10.29 16.51
C THR A 378 3.26 9.77 17.72
N GLN A 379 2.86 10.18 18.93
CA GLN A 379 3.56 9.79 20.15
C GLN A 379 3.46 8.28 20.42
N ILE A 380 2.25 7.71 20.33
CA ILE A 380 2.08 6.28 20.56
C ILE A 380 2.73 5.44 19.47
N ILE A 381 2.65 5.88 18.21
CA ILE A 381 3.32 5.21 17.08
C ILE A 381 4.83 5.20 17.28
N ASN A 382 5.44 6.29 17.75
CA ASN A 382 6.88 6.32 18.07
C ASN A 382 7.27 5.30 19.15
N ILE A 383 6.45 5.16 20.21
CA ILE A 383 6.67 4.14 21.25
C ILE A 383 6.61 2.74 20.65
N LEU A 384 5.63 2.47 19.78
CA LEU A 384 5.46 1.17 19.13
C LEU A 384 6.59 0.85 18.13
N LEU A 385 7.06 1.83 17.37
CA LEU A 385 8.21 1.69 16.48
C LEU A 385 9.50 1.40 17.25
N ASP A 386 9.72 2.09 18.36
CA ASP A 386 10.86 1.83 19.24
C ASP A 386 10.77 0.44 19.88
N ALA A 387 9.57 0.03 20.32
CA ALA A 387 9.33 -1.31 20.84
C ALA A 387 9.57 -2.38 19.78
N ARG A 388 9.10 -2.18 18.53
CA ARG A 388 9.38 -3.09 17.42
C ARG A 388 10.86 -3.29 17.20
N ARG A 389 11.62 -2.18 17.12
CA ARG A 389 13.05 -2.18 16.83
C ARG A 389 13.88 -2.84 17.94
N LYS A 390 13.46 -2.71 19.20
CA LYS A 390 14.25 -3.16 20.35
C LYS A 390 13.81 -4.49 20.94
N TYR A 391 12.50 -4.77 20.91
CA TYR A 391 11.94 -5.85 21.73
C TYR A 391 11.11 -6.89 20.95
N ALA A 392 10.58 -6.58 19.77
CA ALA A 392 9.66 -7.47 19.05
C ALA A 392 10.39 -8.58 18.27
N TYR A 393 11.20 -9.39 18.95
CA TYR A 393 11.97 -10.48 18.35
C TYR A 393 11.56 -11.85 18.91
N GLY A 394 12.09 -12.91 18.31
CA GLY A 394 11.80 -14.28 18.70
C GLY A 394 10.44 -14.79 18.22
N ASP A 395 10.00 -15.88 18.82
CA ASP A 395 8.70 -16.50 18.49
C ASP A 395 7.53 -15.74 19.10
N GLN A 396 6.33 -16.01 18.59
CA GLN A 396 5.08 -15.44 19.09
C GLN A 396 4.25 -16.52 19.77
N ILE A 397 3.78 -16.25 20.98
CA ILE A 397 2.84 -17.09 21.75
C ILE A 397 1.54 -16.31 21.92
N GLU A 398 0.48 -16.77 21.32
CA GLU A 398 -0.81 -16.07 21.26
C GLU A 398 -1.71 -16.40 22.46
N TYR A 399 -2.43 -15.38 22.92
CA TYR A 399 -3.47 -15.42 23.94
C TYR A 399 -4.74 -14.74 23.39
N PHE A 400 -5.26 -15.29 22.28
CA PHE A 400 -6.49 -14.82 21.61
C PHE A 400 -7.67 -15.65 22.12
N ASP A 401 -7.88 -15.66 23.44
CA ASP A 401 -8.78 -16.54 24.18
C ASP A 401 -9.93 -15.79 24.88
N HIS A 402 -10.10 -14.48 24.60
CA HIS A 402 -11.16 -13.66 25.19
C HIS A 402 -11.68 -12.63 24.17
N PRO A 403 -13.02 -12.47 24.03
CA PRO A 403 -13.59 -11.60 22.99
C PRO A 403 -13.23 -10.13 23.13
N SER A 404 -12.98 -9.61 24.34
CA SER A 404 -12.72 -8.19 24.57
C SER A 404 -11.26 -7.88 24.87
N ALA A 405 -10.41 -8.87 25.09
CA ALA A 405 -9.00 -8.66 25.38
C ALA A 405 -8.16 -9.78 24.83
N ILE A 406 -7.23 -9.44 23.95
CA ILE A 406 -6.25 -10.36 23.35
C ILE A 406 -4.84 -9.89 23.58
N GLY A 407 -3.87 -10.75 23.39
CA GLY A 407 -2.47 -10.39 23.46
C GLY A 407 -1.56 -11.49 22.99
N PHE A 408 -0.27 -11.23 22.98
CA PHE A 408 0.77 -12.19 22.66
C PHE A 408 2.08 -11.87 23.38
N ILE A 409 2.94 -12.88 23.48
CA ILE A 409 4.33 -12.74 23.88
C ILE A 409 5.20 -12.80 22.64
N ARG A 410 6.20 -11.94 22.54
CA ARG A 410 7.38 -12.14 21.70
C ARG A 410 8.50 -12.61 22.63
N THR A 411 9.07 -13.78 22.35
CA THR A 411 9.98 -14.45 23.29
C THR A 411 11.35 -13.80 23.41
N GLY A 412 11.69 -12.89 22.49
CA GLY A 412 13.07 -12.45 22.34
C GLY A 412 13.94 -13.51 21.67
N ASP A 413 15.17 -13.18 21.37
CA ASP A 413 16.18 -14.10 20.83
C ASP A 413 17.60 -13.76 21.31
N GLU A 414 18.55 -14.67 21.04
CA GLU A 414 19.95 -14.52 21.47
C GLU A 414 20.71 -13.46 20.66
N GLU A 415 20.28 -13.16 19.42
CA GLU A 415 20.93 -12.17 18.56
C GLU A 415 20.58 -10.74 19.03
N HIS A 416 19.42 -10.57 19.65
CA HIS A 416 18.93 -9.30 20.18
C HIS A 416 18.79 -9.35 21.71
N VAL A 417 19.94 -9.35 22.38
CA VAL A 417 20.03 -9.50 23.84
C VAL A 417 19.14 -8.45 24.57
N GLY A 418 18.26 -8.93 25.41
CA GLY A 418 17.29 -8.09 26.15
C GLY A 418 16.03 -7.80 25.38
N SER A 419 15.83 -8.40 24.20
CA SER A 419 14.55 -8.38 23.47
C SER A 419 13.50 -9.27 24.16
N GLY A 420 12.28 -9.18 23.66
CA GLY A 420 11.11 -9.84 24.23
C GLY A 420 10.12 -8.80 24.78
N LEU A 421 8.83 -9.02 24.53
CA LEU A 421 7.76 -8.17 25.03
C LEU A 421 6.46 -8.95 25.23
N VAL A 422 5.57 -8.41 26.03
CA VAL A 422 4.18 -8.82 26.12
C VAL A 422 3.33 -7.67 25.58
N PHE A 423 2.49 -7.97 24.60
CA PHE A 423 1.50 -7.06 24.04
C PHE A 423 0.09 -7.47 24.47
N LEU A 424 -0.71 -6.51 24.87
CA LEU A 424 -2.13 -6.65 25.16
C LEU A 424 -2.93 -5.53 24.49
N MET A 425 -4.13 -5.83 24.03
CA MET A 425 -5.12 -4.85 23.60
C MET A 425 -6.51 -5.20 24.10
N SER A 426 -7.33 -4.18 24.39
CA SER A 426 -8.72 -4.33 24.79
C SER A 426 -9.61 -3.33 24.07
N ASN A 427 -10.77 -3.80 23.58
CA ASN A 427 -11.80 -2.96 22.93
C ASN A 427 -12.96 -2.57 23.87
N ASP A 428 -12.94 -2.99 25.12
CA ASP A 428 -14.03 -2.72 26.10
C ASP A 428 -13.48 -2.29 27.45
N GLU A 429 -13.60 -3.13 28.48
CA GLU A 429 -13.20 -2.86 29.85
C GLU A 429 -11.71 -3.14 30.12
N VAL A 430 -11.27 -2.86 31.33
CA VAL A 430 -9.92 -3.26 31.79
C VAL A 430 -9.80 -4.78 31.66
N GLY A 431 -8.80 -5.23 30.94
CA GLY A 431 -8.48 -6.65 30.76
C GLY A 431 -7.22 -7.05 31.50
N SER A 432 -7.12 -8.34 31.86
CA SER A 432 -5.86 -8.93 32.28
C SER A 432 -5.71 -10.35 31.74
N LYS A 433 -4.47 -10.79 31.61
CA LYS A 433 -4.14 -12.16 31.19
C LYS A 433 -2.99 -12.69 32.02
N LYS A 434 -3.16 -13.90 32.54
CA LYS A 434 -2.03 -14.63 33.08
C LYS A 434 -1.27 -15.23 31.89
N MET A 435 -0.05 -14.77 31.69
CA MET A 435 0.81 -15.21 30.57
C MET A 435 2.08 -15.85 31.12
N ASP A 436 2.55 -16.87 30.42
CA ASP A 436 3.69 -17.71 30.80
C ASP A 436 4.86 -17.44 29.85
N LEU A 437 5.92 -16.86 30.36
CA LEU A 437 7.13 -16.54 29.61
C LEU A 437 8.21 -17.64 29.69
N GLY A 438 8.02 -18.62 30.58
CA GLY A 438 8.96 -19.71 30.83
C GLY A 438 9.76 -19.55 32.14
N GLU A 439 10.18 -20.69 32.72
CA GLU A 439 10.87 -20.73 34.03
C GLU A 439 12.16 -19.93 34.05
N GLU A 440 12.81 -19.71 32.92
CA GLU A 440 14.03 -18.90 32.76
C GLU A 440 13.80 -17.44 33.11
N HIS A 441 12.55 -16.96 33.05
CA HIS A 441 12.15 -15.58 33.40
C HIS A 441 11.69 -15.41 34.86
N LYS A 442 11.83 -16.46 35.69
CA LYS A 442 11.46 -16.45 37.10
C LYS A 442 12.04 -15.25 37.84
N GLY A 443 11.19 -14.54 38.57
CA GLY A 443 11.57 -13.41 39.41
C GLY A 443 11.93 -12.13 38.67
N GLU A 444 11.83 -12.11 37.35
CA GLU A 444 12.02 -10.89 36.55
C GLU A 444 10.93 -9.86 36.86
N ILE A 445 11.32 -8.59 36.83
CA ILE A 445 10.41 -7.46 36.95
C ILE A 445 10.11 -6.91 35.57
N TRP A 446 8.84 -6.75 35.29
CA TRP A 446 8.34 -6.20 34.03
C TRP A 446 7.57 -4.90 34.27
N HIS A 447 7.70 -3.93 33.35
CA HIS A 447 7.03 -2.64 33.40
C HIS A 447 6.40 -2.31 32.03
N GLU A 448 5.35 -1.50 32.07
CA GLU A 448 4.61 -1.07 30.90
C GLU A 448 5.20 0.22 30.33
N ILE A 449 5.35 0.31 29.00
CA ILE A 449 6.07 1.41 28.33
C ILE A 449 5.19 2.41 27.59
N THR A 450 3.90 2.13 27.37
CA THR A 450 3.01 3.10 26.72
C THR A 450 2.58 4.24 27.67
N GLY A 451 2.88 4.09 28.95
CA GLY A 451 2.54 5.07 30.00
C GLY A 451 1.13 4.94 30.55
N ASN A 452 0.37 3.94 30.09
CA ASN A 452 -1.01 3.72 30.51
C ASN A 452 -1.12 3.04 31.89
N ILE A 453 -0.09 2.30 32.30
CA ILE A 453 -0.07 1.52 33.55
C ILE A 453 1.24 1.79 34.29
N GLN A 454 1.14 2.20 35.55
CA GLN A 454 2.32 2.52 36.37
C GLN A 454 2.80 1.33 37.23
N GLN A 455 2.00 0.26 37.30
CA GLN A 455 2.31 -0.91 38.12
C GLN A 455 3.41 -1.75 37.46
N GLU A 456 4.34 -2.25 38.27
CA GLU A 456 5.32 -3.27 37.86
C GLU A 456 4.78 -4.67 38.19
N ILE A 457 5.21 -5.68 37.41
CA ILE A 457 4.86 -7.08 37.62
C ILE A 457 6.14 -7.84 37.91
N THR A 458 6.11 -8.68 38.97
CA THR A 458 7.16 -9.66 39.22
C THR A 458 6.67 -11.03 38.83
N LEU A 459 7.41 -11.72 37.95
CA LEU A 459 7.05 -13.05 37.50
C LEU A 459 7.25 -14.09 38.62
N ASP A 460 6.35 -15.07 38.66
CA ASP A 460 6.35 -16.13 39.65
C ASP A 460 7.47 -17.18 39.41
N GLU A 461 7.49 -18.23 40.25
CA GLU A 461 8.47 -19.34 40.19
C GLU A 461 8.48 -20.09 38.83
N LYS A 462 7.42 -19.95 38.03
CA LYS A 462 7.28 -20.54 36.71
C LYS A 462 7.55 -19.56 35.57
N GLY A 463 7.87 -18.29 35.87
CA GLY A 463 8.02 -17.24 34.87
C GLY A 463 6.65 -16.71 34.39
N SER A 464 5.58 -16.93 35.13
CA SER A 464 4.25 -16.41 34.76
C SER A 464 3.93 -15.11 35.49
N GLY A 465 3.17 -14.22 34.86
CA GLY A 465 2.71 -12.96 35.42
C GLY A 465 1.28 -12.62 35.00
N GLU A 466 0.61 -11.79 35.81
CA GLU A 466 -0.71 -11.22 35.47
C GLU A 466 -0.51 -9.85 34.81
N PHE A 467 -0.61 -9.81 33.49
CA PHE A 467 -0.44 -8.61 32.68
C PHE A 467 -1.80 -7.97 32.42
N SER A 468 -1.89 -6.64 32.57
CA SER A 468 -3.14 -5.89 32.43
C SER A 468 -3.10 -4.92 31.28
N VAL A 469 -4.27 -4.51 30.80
CA VAL A 469 -4.50 -3.48 29.81
C VAL A 469 -5.70 -2.63 30.21
N ASN A 470 -5.63 -1.32 30.00
CA ASN A 470 -6.73 -0.40 30.29
C ASN A 470 -7.86 -0.50 29.26
N THR A 471 -9.02 0.04 29.62
CA THR A 471 -10.21 0.17 28.76
C THR A 471 -9.87 0.79 27.41
N ARG A 472 -10.26 0.13 26.32
CA ARG A 472 -10.07 0.62 24.95
C ARG A 472 -8.65 1.10 24.67
N ASN A 473 -7.67 0.30 25.05
CA ASN A 473 -6.28 0.70 25.00
C ASN A 473 -5.37 -0.48 24.68
N ILE A 474 -4.08 -0.19 24.59
CA ILE A 474 -3.00 -1.16 24.51
C ILE A 474 -2.11 -1.11 25.74
N ALA A 475 -1.39 -2.17 25.98
CA ALA A 475 -0.28 -2.23 26.93
C ALA A 475 0.88 -3.00 26.32
N VAL A 476 2.08 -2.46 26.41
CA VAL A 476 3.31 -3.08 25.99
C VAL A 476 4.23 -3.21 27.19
N TRP A 477 4.46 -4.46 27.59
CA TRP A 477 5.28 -4.77 28.75
C TRP A 477 6.64 -5.28 28.31
N ILE A 478 7.68 -4.78 28.94
CA ILE A 478 9.07 -5.22 28.71
C ILE A 478 9.77 -5.49 30.02
N LYS A 479 10.81 -6.30 29.99
CA LYS A 479 11.64 -6.57 31.14
C LYS A 479 12.32 -5.27 31.62
N LYS A 480 12.27 -5.04 32.92
CA LYS A 480 12.98 -3.94 33.57
C LYS A 480 14.45 -4.30 33.69
N ASN A 481 15.33 -3.47 33.15
CA ASN A 481 16.79 -3.63 33.23
C ASN A 481 17.33 -3.29 34.61
#